data_f3da17e25988e77afd391c5ad72bc3ab
#
_entry.id   f3da17e25988e77afd391c5ad72bc3ab
#
_cell.length_a   1.000
_cell.length_b   1.000
_cell.length_c   1.000
_cell.angle_alpha   90.00
_cell.angle_beta   90.00
_cell.angle_gamma   90.00
#
_symmetry.space_group_name_H-M   'P 1'
#
loop_
_entity.id
_entity.type
_entity.pdbx_description
1 polymer ?
#
loop_
_entity_poly.entity_id
_entity_poly.type
_entity_poly.pdbx_seq_one_letter_code
_entity_poly.pdbx_strand_id
1 'polypeptide(L)'
;MENLQNNMILAKIDEIIDSIKDSKEYQDYLLLFDKLSKNDRCNSLIKQVKTLQKELVKKQANGQNVNELEEKINKLVSELNTIPLYVEFVDKQQDLNKIYQSIKIRLDNYFNDLFN
;
A
#
# COMPACT_ATOMS: atom_id res chain seq x y z
N MET A 1 -30.13 -13.84 -1.00
CA MET A 1 -30.03 -14.14 -2.43
C MET A 1 -29.57 -12.91 -3.19
N GLU A 2 -28.46 -12.98 -3.87
CA GLU A 2 -28.00 -11.89 -4.72
C GLU A 2 -28.91 -11.75 -5.92
N ASN A 3 -29.28 -10.52 -6.29
CA ASN A 3 -30.02 -10.30 -7.51
C ASN A 3 -29.05 -10.16 -8.70
N LEU A 4 -29.58 -10.24 -9.91
CA LEU A 4 -28.79 -10.15 -11.15
C LEU A 4 -28.04 -8.82 -11.26
N GLN A 5 -28.59 -7.71 -10.75
CA GLN A 5 -27.95 -6.40 -10.79
C GLN A 5 -26.70 -6.36 -9.93
N ASN A 6 -26.75 -6.95 -8.72
CA ASN A 6 -25.56 -7.04 -7.86
C ASN A 6 -24.47 -7.86 -8.52
N ASN A 7 -24.82 -8.99 -9.16
CA ASN A 7 -23.86 -9.81 -9.89
C ASN A 7 -23.24 -9.04 -11.07
N MET A 8 -24.01 -8.24 -11.78
CA MET A 8 -23.50 -7.40 -12.87
C MET A 8 -22.57 -6.30 -12.37
N ILE A 9 -22.90 -5.69 -11.24
CA ILE A 9 -22.02 -4.67 -10.60
C ILE A 9 -20.70 -5.29 -10.18
N LEU A 10 -20.74 -6.44 -9.52
CA LEU A 10 -19.54 -7.14 -9.08
C LEU A 10 -18.68 -7.59 -10.28
N ALA A 11 -19.32 -8.03 -11.36
CA ALA A 11 -18.62 -8.38 -12.59
C ALA A 11 -17.88 -7.16 -13.20
N LYS A 12 -18.51 -5.98 -13.14
CA LYS A 12 -17.87 -4.73 -13.58
C LYS A 12 -16.67 -4.36 -12.71
N ILE A 13 -16.77 -4.57 -11.41
CA ILE A 13 -15.65 -4.37 -10.49
C ILE A 13 -14.50 -5.33 -10.83
N ASP A 14 -14.79 -6.58 -11.14
CA ASP A 14 -13.79 -7.55 -11.56
C ASP A 14 -13.11 -7.12 -12.87
N GLU A 15 -13.87 -6.56 -13.82
CA GLU A 15 -13.31 -5.98 -15.04
C GLU A 15 -12.34 -4.83 -14.74
N ILE A 16 -12.67 -3.96 -13.78
CA ILE A 16 -11.79 -2.88 -13.33
C ILE A 16 -10.50 -3.46 -12.76
N ILE A 17 -10.58 -4.46 -11.93
CA ILE A 17 -9.42 -5.15 -11.33
C ILE A 17 -8.54 -5.74 -12.44
N ASP A 18 -9.15 -6.39 -13.42
CA ASP A 18 -8.42 -6.95 -14.56
C ASP A 18 -7.70 -5.86 -15.37
N SER A 19 -8.36 -4.72 -15.56
CA SER A 19 -7.75 -3.56 -16.22
C SER A 19 -6.54 -3.02 -15.46
N ILE A 20 -6.62 -2.99 -14.13
CA ILE A 20 -5.49 -2.59 -13.27
C ILE A 20 -4.34 -3.59 -13.42
N LYS A 21 -4.63 -4.88 -13.41
CA LYS A 21 -3.62 -5.95 -13.57
C LYS A 21 -2.93 -5.89 -14.94
N ASP A 22 -3.65 -5.46 -15.97
CA ASP A 22 -3.10 -5.30 -17.33
C ASP A 22 -2.35 -3.99 -17.52
N SER A 23 -2.43 -3.05 -16.55
CA SER A 23 -1.79 -1.75 -16.66
C SER A 23 -0.27 -1.86 -16.57
N LYS A 24 0.43 -0.90 -17.19
CA LYS A 24 1.87 -0.80 -17.10
C LYS A 24 2.33 -0.58 -15.66
N GLU A 25 1.60 0.24 -14.91
CA GLU A 25 1.90 0.55 -13.51
C GLU A 25 1.94 -0.72 -12.67
N TYR A 26 0.98 -1.61 -12.86
CA TYR A 26 0.92 -2.87 -12.13
C TYR A 26 2.03 -3.83 -12.56
N GLN A 27 2.28 -3.94 -13.87
CA GLN A 27 3.34 -4.81 -14.39
C GLN A 27 4.72 -4.34 -13.93
N ASP A 28 4.98 -3.05 -13.94
CA ASP A 28 6.22 -2.46 -13.42
C ASP A 28 6.37 -2.74 -11.91
N TYR A 29 5.28 -2.60 -11.17
CA TYR A 29 5.24 -2.92 -9.73
C TYR A 29 5.63 -4.37 -9.48
N LEU A 30 5.07 -5.32 -10.24
CA LEU A 30 5.39 -6.74 -10.08
C LEU A 30 6.85 -7.06 -10.35
N LEU A 31 7.44 -6.44 -11.37
CA LEU A 31 8.86 -6.63 -11.69
C LEU A 31 9.75 -6.12 -10.54
N LEU A 32 9.42 -4.96 -9.99
CA LEU A 32 10.17 -4.39 -8.87
C LEU A 32 9.97 -5.20 -7.59
N PHE A 33 8.75 -5.69 -7.36
CA PHE A 33 8.46 -6.57 -6.22
C PHE A 33 9.31 -7.84 -6.27
N ASP A 34 9.42 -8.46 -7.45
CA ASP A 34 10.26 -9.65 -7.63
C ASP A 34 11.73 -9.36 -7.33
N LYS A 35 12.26 -8.26 -7.85
CA LYS A 35 13.63 -7.82 -7.57
C LYS A 35 13.85 -7.53 -6.09
N LEU A 36 12.88 -6.84 -5.47
CA LEU A 36 12.95 -6.49 -4.06
C LEU A 36 12.94 -7.74 -3.18
N SER A 37 12.13 -8.75 -3.53
CA SER A 37 12.03 -10.01 -2.78
C SER A 37 13.34 -10.80 -2.77
N LYS A 38 14.21 -10.54 -3.74
CA LYS A 38 15.54 -11.16 -3.86
C LYS A 38 16.66 -10.32 -3.22
N ASN A 39 16.34 -9.13 -2.74
CA ASN A 39 17.33 -8.24 -2.13
C ASN A 39 17.31 -8.41 -0.61
N ASP A 40 18.30 -9.12 -0.08
CA ASP A 40 18.36 -9.46 1.35
C ASP A 40 18.44 -8.23 2.24
N ARG A 41 19.21 -7.21 1.82
CA ARG A 41 19.34 -5.97 2.60
C ARG A 41 18.01 -5.23 2.73
N CYS A 42 17.29 -5.05 1.63
CA CYS A 42 15.98 -4.41 1.64
C CYS A 42 15.00 -5.21 2.50
N ASN A 43 14.95 -6.52 2.33
CA ASN A 43 14.03 -7.37 3.07
C ASN A 43 14.31 -7.32 4.57
N SER A 44 15.57 -7.33 4.98
CA SER A 44 15.97 -7.21 6.37
C SER A 44 15.52 -5.87 6.97
N LEU A 45 15.78 -4.77 6.27
CA LEU A 45 15.40 -3.43 6.72
C LEU A 45 13.88 -3.27 6.81
N ILE A 46 13.14 -3.74 5.81
CA ILE A 46 11.68 -3.69 5.79
C ILE A 46 11.10 -4.48 6.96
N LYS A 47 11.63 -5.67 7.21
CA LYS A 47 11.19 -6.52 8.33
C LYS A 47 11.42 -5.83 9.66
N GLN A 48 12.59 -5.20 9.84
CA GLN A 48 12.91 -4.46 11.06
C GLN A 48 11.94 -3.28 11.27
N VAL A 49 11.66 -2.52 10.22
CA VAL A 49 10.70 -1.40 10.28
C VAL A 49 9.32 -1.90 10.70
N LYS A 50 8.83 -2.97 10.07
CA LYS A 50 7.52 -3.55 10.39
C LYS A 50 7.43 -4.00 11.84
N THR A 51 8.47 -4.65 12.35
CA THR A 51 8.54 -5.11 13.74
C THR A 51 8.47 -3.93 14.71
N LEU A 52 9.25 -2.88 14.44
CA LEU A 52 9.27 -1.67 15.27
C LEU A 52 7.95 -0.90 15.20
N GLN A 53 7.31 -0.85 14.04
CA GLN A 53 6.01 -0.21 13.89
C GLN A 53 4.93 -0.90 14.71
N LYS A 54 4.94 -2.23 14.78
CA LYS A 54 4.02 -3.00 15.62
C LYS A 54 4.25 -2.71 17.10
N GLU A 55 5.51 -2.64 17.52
CA GLU A 55 5.88 -2.27 18.88
C GLU A 55 5.44 -0.83 19.22
N LEU A 56 5.62 0.09 18.26
CA LEU A 56 5.20 1.48 18.40
C LEU A 56 3.70 1.59 18.68
N VAL A 57 2.88 0.89 17.89
CA VAL A 57 1.42 0.89 18.06
C VAL A 57 1.04 0.38 19.44
N LYS A 58 1.66 -0.70 19.91
CA LYS A 58 1.40 -1.27 21.23
C LYS A 58 1.75 -0.29 22.35
N LYS A 59 2.92 0.35 22.27
CA LYS A 59 3.36 1.33 23.28
C LYS A 59 2.49 2.57 23.29
N GLN A 60 2.09 3.07 22.13
CA GLN A 60 1.16 4.19 22.03
C GLN A 60 -0.18 3.88 22.68
N ALA A 61 -0.71 2.69 22.45
CA ALA A 61 -1.97 2.24 23.06
C ALA A 61 -1.89 2.18 24.59
N ASN A 62 -0.70 1.95 25.14
CA ASN A 62 -0.45 1.90 26.59
C ASN A 62 0.00 3.25 27.16
N GLY A 63 -0.01 4.33 26.36
CA GLY A 63 0.39 5.66 26.80
C GLY A 63 1.88 5.81 27.09
N GLN A 64 2.72 4.90 26.59
CA GLN A 64 4.16 4.93 26.81
C GLN A 64 4.85 5.88 25.83
N ASN A 65 6.04 6.38 26.23
CA ASN A 65 6.85 7.22 25.37
C ASN A 65 7.45 6.41 24.23
N VAL A 66 7.32 6.89 22.99
CA VAL A 66 7.73 6.19 21.77
C VAL A 66 8.83 6.92 21.00
N ASN A 67 9.42 7.96 21.57
CA ASN A 67 10.41 8.80 20.86
C ASN A 67 11.62 8.00 20.38
N GLU A 68 12.16 7.11 21.20
CA GLU A 68 13.29 6.26 20.80
C GLU A 68 12.94 5.31 19.66
N LEU A 69 11.72 4.74 19.69
CA LEU A 69 11.23 3.87 18.61
C LEU A 69 11.05 4.64 17.31
N GLU A 70 10.50 5.85 17.39
CA GLU A 70 10.33 6.71 16.21
C GLU A 70 11.69 7.05 15.59
N GLU A 71 12.69 7.36 16.39
CA GLU A 71 14.04 7.62 15.90
C GLU A 71 14.66 6.42 15.21
N LYS A 72 14.51 5.22 15.79
CA LYS A 72 15.00 3.98 15.18
C LYS A 72 14.33 3.70 13.84
N ILE A 73 13.00 3.86 13.78
CA ILE A 73 12.22 3.67 12.56
C ILE A 73 12.69 4.66 11.49
N ASN A 74 12.84 5.93 11.85
CA ASN A 74 13.29 6.97 10.93
C ASN A 74 14.68 6.69 10.37
N LYS A 75 15.60 6.19 11.19
CA LYS A 75 16.94 5.77 10.73
C LYS A 75 16.86 4.66 9.70
N LEU A 76 16.07 3.62 9.97
CA LEU A 76 15.91 2.48 9.05
C LEU A 76 15.25 2.91 7.75
N VAL A 77 14.23 3.76 7.82
CA VAL A 77 13.55 4.31 6.64
C VAL A 77 14.51 5.18 5.83
N SER A 78 15.32 6.01 6.48
CA SER A 78 16.33 6.81 5.80
C SER A 78 17.35 5.92 5.07
N GLU A 79 17.74 4.82 5.67
CA GLU A 79 18.64 3.84 5.03
C GLU A 79 17.98 3.18 3.82
N LEU A 80 16.71 2.78 3.94
CA LEU A 80 15.93 2.24 2.81
C LEU A 80 15.86 3.25 1.66
N ASN A 81 15.68 4.53 1.96
CA ASN A 81 15.59 5.59 0.95
C ASN A 81 16.91 5.86 0.22
N THR A 82 18.03 5.28 0.67
CA THR A 82 19.28 5.32 -0.07
C THR A 82 19.41 4.19 -1.10
N ILE A 83 18.49 3.23 -1.11
CA ILE A 83 18.52 2.07 -2.00
C ILE A 83 17.60 2.36 -3.20
N PRO A 84 18.16 2.55 -4.41
CA PRO A 84 17.35 2.94 -5.58
C PRO A 84 16.22 1.96 -5.88
N LEU A 85 16.44 0.67 -5.71
CA LEU A 85 15.42 -0.36 -5.93
C LEU A 85 14.20 -0.16 -5.02
N TYR A 86 14.43 0.16 -3.76
CA TYR A 86 13.36 0.44 -2.80
C TYR A 86 12.59 1.70 -3.17
N VAL A 87 13.30 2.77 -3.55
CA VAL A 87 12.69 4.04 -3.96
C VAL A 87 11.80 3.84 -5.18
N GLU A 88 12.28 3.11 -6.18
CA GLU A 88 11.50 2.79 -7.39
C GLU A 88 10.25 1.97 -7.05
N PHE A 89 10.40 0.98 -6.15
CA PHE A 89 9.28 0.15 -5.71
C PHE A 89 8.20 0.98 -5.03
N VAL A 90 8.58 1.84 -4.10
CA VAL A 90 7.64 2.73 -3.39
C VAL A 90 6.95 3.67 -4.36
N ASP A 91 7.68 4.19 -5.35
CA ASP A 91 7.12 5.08 -6.36
C ASP A 91 6.02 4.38 -7.18
N LYS A 92 6.26 3.15 -7.60
CA LYS A 92 5.25 2.36 -8.31
C LYS A 92 4.07 1.98 -7.43
N GLN A 93 4.33 1.68 -6.17
CA GLN A 93 3.27 1.43 -5.19
C GLN A 93 2.37 2.67 -5.01
N GLN A 94 2.96 3.87 -4.99
CA GLN A 94 2.22 5.12 -4.92
C GLN A 94 1.37 5.35 -6.18
N ASP A 95 1.88 5.01 -7.37
CA ASP A 95 1.11 5.11 -8.61
C ASP A 95 -0.15 4.25 -8.55
N LEU A 96 -0.02 3.01 -8.07
CA LEU A 96 -1.17 2.12 -7.87
C LEU A 96 -2.13 2.67 -6.82
N ASN A 97 -1.61 3.24 -5.75
CA ASN A 97 -2.43 3.85 -4.70
C ASN A 97 -3.23 5.04 -5.23
N LYS A 98 -2.67 5.84 -6.14
CA LYS A 98 -3.39 6.94 -6.79
C LYS A 98 -4.59 6.43 -7.59
N ILE A 99 -4.43 5.32 -8.29
CA ILE A 99 -5.54 4.67 -9.02
C ILE A 99 -6.63 4.27 -8.03
N TYR A 100 -6.26 3.59 -6.95
CA TYR A 100 -7.20 3.18 -5.90
C TYR A 100 -7.92 4.39 -5.30
N GLN A 101 -7.20 5.44 -4.93
CA GLN A 101 -7.79 6.64 -4.32
C GLN A 101 -8.75 7.35 -5.30
N SER A 102 -8.41 7.39 -6.58
CA SER A 102 -9.29 7.99 -7.59
C SER A 102 -10.62 7.25 -7.71
N ILE A 103 -10.58 5.93 -7.67
CA ILE A 103 -11.79 5.10 -7.69
C ILE A 103 -12.60 5.31 -6.41
N LYS A 104 -11.93 5.28 -5.27
CA LYS A 104 -12.54 5.45 -3.96
C LYS A 104 -13.27 6.80 -3.84
N ILE A 105 -12.61 7.88 -4.25
CA ILE A 105 -13.19 9.23 -4.19
C ILE A 105 -14.47 9.32 -5.05
N ARG A 106 -14.44 8.76 -6.26
CA ARG A 106 -15.62 8.77 -7.14
C ARG A 106 -16.79 8.02 -6.51
N LEU A 107 -16.53 6.87 -5.92
CA LEU A 107 -17.57 6.09 -5.25
C LEU A 107 -18.07 6.79 -3.99
N ASP A 108 -17.18 7.33 -3.17
CA ASP A 108 -17.53 8.04 -1.95
C ASP A 108 -18.39 9.27 -2.26
N ASN A 109 -18.02 10.06 -3.27
CA ASN A 109 -18.80 11.24 -3.67
C ASN A 109 -20.20 10.86 -4.12
N TYR A 110 -20.31 9.80 -4.92
CA TYR A 110 -21.62 9.33 -5.36
C TYR A 110 -22.49 8.90 -4.18
N PHE A 111 -21.96 8.07 -3.29
CA PHE A 111 -22.73 7.58 -2.15
C PHE A 111 -23.04 8.66 -1.13
N ASN A 112 -22.14 9.62 -0.92
CA ASN A 112 -22.38 10.75 -0.04
C ASN A 112 -23.54 11.60 -0.54
N ASP A 113 -23.60 11.90 -1.84
CA ASP A 113 -24.70 12.62 -2.45
C ASP A 113 -26.02 11.85 -2.34
N LEU A 114 -25.95 10.53 -2.44
CA LEU A 114 -27.13 9.66 -2.35
C LEU A 114 -27.72 9.61 -0.94
N PHE A 115 -26.88 9.64 0.09
CA PHE A 115 -27.30 9.46 1.48
C PHE A 115 -27.47 10.76 2.28
N ASN A 116 -27.08 11.88 1.71
CA ASN A 116 -27.25 13.20 2.33
C ASN A 116 -28.47 13.98 1.70
#